data_c07faf0200f55ebc30f085b9a7bd0d4e
#
_entry.id   c07faf0200f55ebc30f085b9a7bd0d4e
#
_cell.length_a   1.000
_cell.length_b   1.000
_cell.length_c   1.000
_cell.angle_alpha   90.00
_cell.angle_beta   90.00
_cell.angle_gamma   90.00
#
_symmetry.space_group_name_H-M   'P 1'
#
loop_
_entity.id
_entity.type
_entity.pdbx_description
1 polymer ?
#
loop_
_entity_poly.entity_id
_entity_poly.type
_entity_poly.pdbx_seq_one_letter_code
_entity_poly.pdbx_strand_id
1 'polypeptide(L)'
;YGLHMIPGQDEWTVIFSKNAESWGSFWYDPKQDFLRVKTKAGKSDYHEWLTYEFSEREPAKATVALEWENLQIPISIAVENATQLWVDNMRHDLQGFAGFSWQNWQQAAAFCAQQKTNLPEALKWAERAVSDPTWSGGSENFVTLSTLSRLQSMNGREQEAAKTFDRAINHPTTTPIQIHMAARQLMTDGKKQEAFKLFQLNAKRYPNQWPVHVGLMRGYAAMGDKKKALEEAKLALPQAPDAGNKKNLEGLIKQLEEGKEIN
;
A
#
# COMPACT_ATOMS: atom_id res chain seq x y z
N TYR A 1 11.51 -13.49 23.60
CA TYR A 1 12.80 -14.12 23.94
C TYR A 1 13.69 -13.16 24.69
N GLY A 2 14.52 -13.68 25.63
CA GLY A 2 15.64 -12.94 26.20
C GLY A 2 16.78 -12.83 25.17
N LEU A 3 17.38 -11.63 25.04
CA LEU A 3 18.49 -11.38 24.15
C LEU A 3 19.80 -11.32 24.93
N HIS A 4 20.75 -12.19 24.58
CA HIS A 4 22.12 -12.18 25.12
C HIS A 4 23.11 -12.09 23.98
N MET A 5 24.28 -11.50 24.26
CA MET A 5 25.37 -11.42 23.30
C MET A 5 26.69 -11.81 23.93
N ILE A 6 27.49 -12.58 23.20
CA ILE A 6 28.86 -12.92 23.60
C ILE A 6 29.78 -12.20 22.61
N PRO A 7 30.58 -11.23 23.08
CA PRO A 7 31.55 -10.53 22.25
C PRO A 7 32.68 -11.47 21.80
N GLY A 8 33.13 -11.29 20.57
CA GLY A 8 34.29 -11.95 20.03
C GLY A 8 35.13 -10.96 19.22
N GLN A 9 36.35 -11.34 18.89
CA GLN A 9 37.27 -10.46 18.18
C GLN A 9 36.76 -10.13 16.75
N ASP A 10 36.32 -11.16 16.02
CA ASP A 10 35.88 -11.04 14.63
C ASP A 10 34.38 -11.19 14.48
N GLU A 11 33.77 -12.02 15.32
CA GLU A 11 32.34 -12.31 15.27
C GLU A 11 31.74 -12.33 16.67
N TRP A 12 30.57 -11.75 16.79
CA TRP A 12 29.74 -11.82 17.99
C TRP A 12 28.72 -12.95 17.87
N THR A 13 28.44 -13.61 19.02
CA THR A 13 27.35 -14.58 19.08
C THR A 13 26.13 -13.92 19.70
N VAL A 14 25.05 -13.87 18.96
CA VAL A 14 23.74 -13.38 19.41
C VAL A 14 22.89 -14.58 19.79
N ILE A 15 22.27 -14.53 20.97
CA ILE A 15 21.51 -15.64 21.54
C ILE A 15 20.09 -15.16 21.84
N PHE A 16 19.12 -15.92 21.36
CA PHE A 16 17.71 -15.78 21.74
C PHE A 16 17.37 -16.88 22.73
N SER A 17 17.16 -16.51 24.01
CA SER A 17 16.82 -17.43 25.07
C SER A 17 15.30 -17.55 25.25
N LYS A 18 14.81 -18.74 25.58
CA LYS A 18 13.40 -18.95 25.96
C LYS A 18 13.05 -18.26 27.28
N ASN A 19 14.05 -17.96 28.11
CA ASN A 19 13.86 -17.17 29.33
C ASN A 19 13.92 -15.67 28.99
N ALA A 20 12.75 -15.06 28.83
CA ALA A 20 12.61 -13.63 28.54
C ALA A 20 12.61 -12.73 29.78
N GLU A 21 12.54 -13.32 30.99
CA GLU A 21 12.37 -12.61 32.25
C GLU A 21 13.66 -12.57 33.11
N SER A 22 14.79 -13.06 32.54
CA SER A 22 16.08 -13.06 33.25
C SER A 22 16.56 -11.65 33.57
N TRP A 23 16.96 -11.44 34.81
CA TRP A 23 17.63 -10.22 35.22
C TRP A 23 19.13 -10.28 34.85
N GLY A 24 19.44 -9.77 33.65
CA GLY A 24 20.79 -9.89 33.07
C GLY A 24 21.16 -11.32 32.68
N SER A 25 22.46 -11.64 32.68
CA SER A 25 22.97 -12.96 32.31
C SER A 25 23.53 -13.76 33.49
N PHE A 26 23.20 -13.42 34.74
CA PHE A 26 23.76 -14.05 35.95
C PHE A 26 23.37 -15.53 36.08
N TRP A 27 22.17 -15.88 35.64
CA TRP A 27 21.65 -17.25 35.69
C TRP A 27 21.39 -17.80 34.30
N TYR A 28 22.21 -17.38 33.34
CA TYR A 28 22.11 -17.85 31.97
C TYR A 28 22.36 -19.35 31.89
N ASP A 29 21.40 -20.06 31.30
CA ASP A 29 21.49 -21.51 31.02
C ASP A 29 21.43 -21.76 29.51
N PRO A 30 22.53 -22.29 28.90
CA PRO A 30 22.54 -22.61 27.47
C PRO A 30 21.48 -23.60 27.02
N LYS A 31 20.89 -24.39 27.91
CA LYS A 31 19.78 -25.31 27.59
C LYS A 31 18.49 -24.57 27.25
N GLN A 32 18.39 -23.32 27.63
CA GLN A 32 17.25 -22.45 27.32
C GLN A 32 17.42 -21.69 26.01
N ASP A 33 18.51 -21.86 25.29
CA ASP A 33 18.72 -21.23 24.00
C ASP A 33 17.70 -21.75 23.00
N PHE A 34 17.02 -20.80 22.36
CA PHE A 34 16.15 -21.07 21.23
C PHE A 34 16.96 -21.01 19.91
N LEU A 35 17.81 -19.99 19.79
CA LEU A 35 18.60 -19.75 18.60
C LEU A 35 19.91 -19.06 18.97
N ARG A 36 21.00 -19.48 18.33
CA ARG A 36 22.30 -18.79 18.32
C ARG A 36 22.66 -18.44 16.89
N VAL A 37 22.98 -17.18 16.65
CA VAL A 37 23.47 -16.70 15.36
C VAL A 37 24.76 -15.94 15.55
N LYS A 38 25.60 -15.95 14.51
CA LYS A 38 26.82 -15.15 14.48
C LYS A 38 26.63 -13.93 13.61
N THR A 39 27.19 -12.81 14.05
CA THR A 39 27.21 -11.57 13.29
C THR A 39 28.58 -10.92 13.40
N LYS A 40 28.99 -10.21 12.34
CA LYS A 40 30.23 -9.42 12.37
C LYS A 40 29.95 -8.04 12.91
N ALA A 41 30.79 -7.60 13.81
CA ALA A 41 30.78 -6.22 14.28
C ALA A 41 31.17 -5.28 13.14
N GLY A 42 30.43 -4.17 13.02
CA GLY A 42 30.72 -3.05 12.12
C GLY A 42 31.20 -1.83 12.90
N LYS A 43 31.59 -0.77 12.17
CA LYS A 43 31.86 0.55 12.74
C LYS A 43 30.60 1.39 12.62
N SER A 44 30.34 2.20 13.66
CA SER A 44 29.30 3.24 13.67
C SER A 44 29.92 4.60 14.00
N ASP A 45 29.13 5.64 13.87
CA ASP A 45 29.40 6.91 14.53
C ASP A 45 29.44 6.69 16.04
N TYR A 46 30.03 7.65 16.78
CA TYR A 46 30.14 7.51 18.24
C TYR A 46 28.79 7.63 18.94
N HIS A 47 28.46 6.60 19.75
CA HIS A 47 27.30 6.53 20.61
C HIS A 47 27.71 6.42 22.08
N GLU A 48 27.46 7.47 22.88
CA GLU A 48 27.72 7.45 24.33
C GLU A 48 26.87 6.41 25.04
N TRP A 49 25.59 6.30 24.64
CA TRP A 49 24.62 5.38 25.23
C TRP A 49 24.47 4.12 24.36
N LEU A 50 24.46 2.97 25.03
CA LEU A 50 24.09 1.73 24.36
C LEU A 50 22.65 1.84 23.82
N THR A 51 22.50 1.71 22.51
CA THR A 51 21.25 1.88 21.79
C THR A 51 20.92 0.65 20.97
N TYR A 52 19.64 0.31 20.91
CA TYR A 52 19.11 -0.62 19.91
C TYR A 52 18.29 0.14 18.90
N GLU A 53 18.61 0.03 17.62
CA GLU A 53 17.93 0.73 16.55
C GLU A 53 17.57 -0.21 15.39
N PHE A 54 16.41 0.04 14.75
CA PHE A 54 16.05 -0.60 13.50
C PHE A 54 16.61 0.23 12.34
N SER A 55 17.71 -0.21 11.74
CA SER A 55 18.43 0.52 10.69
C SER A 55 17.85 0.25 9.29
N GLU A 56 17.51 -0.98 8.96
CA GLU A 56 16.93 -1.37 7.68
C GLU A 56 15.52 -1.90 7.90
N ARG A 57 14.57 -1.42 7.07
CA ARG A 57 13.15 -1.81 7.16
C ARG A 57 12.62 -2.12 5.78
N GLU A 58 12.37 -3.38 5.53
CA GLU A 58 11.72 -3.91 4.33
C GLU A 58 10.43 -4.64 4.73
N PRO A 59 9.51 -4.91 3.80
CA PRO A 59 8.24 -5.59 4.13
C PRO A 59 8.39 -6.95 4.83
N ALA A 60 9.50 -7.66 4.60
CA ALA A 60 9.75 -8.99 5.16
C ALA A 60 11.10 -9.12 5.87
N LYS A 61 11.82 -8.01 6.06
CA LYS A 61 13.15 -8.00 6.67
C LYS A 61 13.36 -6.71 7.46
N ALA A 62 14.03 -6.83 8.60
CA ALA A 62 14.54 -5.70 9.36
C ALA A 62 15.92 -6.03 9.91
N THR A 63 16.76 -5.01 10.10
CA THR A 63 18.03 -5.13 10.82
C THR A 63 17.90 -4.35 12.13
N VAL A 64 18.05 -5.06 13.26
CA VAL A 64 18.21 -4.45 14.58
C VAL A 64 19.72 -4.35 14.84
N ALA A 65 20.21 -3.17 15.12
CA ALA A 65 21.60 -2.94 15.47
C ALA A 65 21.70 -2.56 16.95
N LEU A 66 22.63 -3.23 17.69
CA LEU A 66 23.14 -2.70 18.94
C LEU A 66 24.29 -1.74 18.58
N GLU A 67 24.22 -0.51 19.09
CA GLU A 67 25.23 0.52 18.86
C GLU A 67 25.75 1.05 20.21
N TRP A 68 27.06 1.09 20.35
CA TRP A 68 27.73 1.61 21.51
C TRP A 68 29.17 2.01 21.17
N GLU A 69 29.59 3.19 21.63
CA GLU A 69 30.84 3.82 21.20
C GLU A 69 30.94 3.91 19.66
N ASN A 70 31.91 3.31 19.05
CA ASN A 70 32.08 3.24 17.59
C ASN A 70 31.76 1.85 17.02
N LEU A 71 30.97 1.07 17.74
CA LEU A 71 30.68 -0.32 17.43
C LEU A 71 29.19 -0.48 17.07
N GLN A 72 28.94 -1.20 15.98
CA GLN A 72 27.60 -1.63 15.59
C GLN A 72 27.56 -3.16 15.46
N ILE A 73 26.59 -3.78 16.12
CA ILE A 73 26.33 -5.23 16.03
C ILE A 73 24.99 -5.44 15.33
N PRO A 74 24.96 -5.67 14.00
CA PRO A 74 23.73 -5.83 13.26
C PRO A 74 23.14 -7.24 13.44
N ILE A 75 21.84 -7.34 13.63
CA ILE A 75 21.07 -8.58 13.67
C ILE A 75 20.03 -8.50 12.57
N SER A 76 20.21 -9.23 11.49
CA SER A 76 19.24 -9.28 10.40
C SER A 76 18.13 -10.28 10.74
N ILE A 77 16.90 -9.81 10.74
CA ILE A 77 15.69 -10.59 10.98
C ILE A 77 14.90 -10.64 9.68
N ALA A 78 14.75 -11.83 9.13
CA ALA A 78 13.92 -12.05 7.95
C ALA A 78 12.71 -12.92 8.33
N VAL A 79 11.55 -12.58 7.78
CA VAL A 79 10.31 -13.31 7.99
C VAL A 79 9.93 -13.97 6.68
N GLU A 80 10.04 -15.30 6.64
CA GLU A 80 9.54 -16.07 5.52
C GLU A 80 8.00 -15.98 5.45
N ASN A 81 7.48 -15.91 4.25
CA ASN A 81 6.03 -15.83 4.02
C ASN A 81 5.33 -14.66 4.73
N ALA A 82 5.98 -13.51 4.87
CA ALA A 82 5.42 -12.33 5.54
C ALA A 82 4.02 -11.95 5.03
N THR A 83 3.80 -12.02 3.71
CA THR A 83 2.49 -11.76 3.11
C THR A 83 1.42 -12.73 3.63
N GLN A 84 1.73 -14.03 3.75
CA GLN A 84 0.77 -15.01 4.26
C GLN A 84 0.49 -14.79 5.75
N LEU A 85 1.52 -14.46 6.55
CA LEU A 85 1.33 -14.11 7.96
C LEU A 85 0.41 -12.90 8.13
N TRP A 86 0.53 -11.89 7.27
CA TRP A 86 -0.39 -10.76 7.26
C TRP A 86 -1.83 -11.19 6.97
N VAL A 87 -2.04 -12.06 5.98
CA VAL A 87 -3.37 -12.59 5.65
C VAL A 87 -3.94 -13.41 6.82
N ASP A 88 -3.13 -14.24 7.46
CA ASP A 88 -3.55 -15.07 8.60
C ASP A 88 -3.94 -14.19 9.80
N ASN A 89 -3.19 -13.15 10.09
CA ASN A 89 -3.52 -12.18 11.12
C ASN A 89 -4.83 -11.44 10.80
N MET A 90 -4.98 -10.94 9.56
CA MET A 90 -6.24 -10.30 9.15
C MET A 90 -7.43 -11.24 9.29
N ARG A 91 -7.27 -12.51 8.90
CA ARG A 91 -8.32 -13.54 9.04
C ARG A 91 -8.69 -13.75 10.50
N HIS A 92 -7.71 -13.79 11.40
CA HIS A 92 -7.93 -13.90 12.83
C HIS A 92 -8.67 -12.66 13.38
N ASP A 93 -8.19 -11.47 13.07
CA ASP A 93 -8.75 -10.21 13.55
C ASP A 93 -10.20 -10.00 13.08
N LEU A 94 -10.50 -10.38 11.83
CA LEU A 94 -11.84 -10.30 11.27
C LEU A 94 -12.86 -11.25 11.95
N GLN A 95 -12.41 -12.24 12.72
CA GLN A 95 -13.27 -13.08 13.57
C GLN A 95 -13.57 -12.43 14.92
N GLY A 96 -12.82 -11.38 15.29
CA GLY A 96 -12.98 -10.61 16.51
C GLY A 96 -13.69 -9.27 16.30
N PHE A 97 -13.34 -8.29 17.12
CA PHE A 97 -13.94 -6.95 17.10
C PHE A 97 -13.77 -6.24 15.74
N ALA A 98 -12.66 -6.46 15.05
CA ALA A 98 -12.41 -5.86 13.73
C ALA A 98 -13.46 -6.27 12.68
N GLY A 99 -14.06 -7.46 12.81
CA GLY A 99 -15.08 -7.95 11.90
C GLY A 99 -16.41 -7.20 11.95
N PHE A 100 -16.65 -6.34 12.94
CA PHE A 100 -17.85 -5.49 13.01
C PHE A 100 -17.78 -4.26 12.10
N SER A 101 -16.67 -4.04 11.37
CA SER A 101 -16.49 -2.90 10.48
C SER A 101 -16.27 -3.34 9.05
N TRP A 102 -17.10 -2.87 8.13
CA TRP A 102 -16.93 -3.12 6.69
C TRP A 102 -15.57 -2.63 6.16
N GLN A 103 -15.01 -1.59 6.76
CA GLN A 103 -13.71 -1.04 6.38
C GLN A 103 -12.59 -2.09 6.53
N ASN A 104 -12.61 -2.86 7.61
CA ASN A 104 -11.60 -3.88 7.86
C ASN A 104 -11.72 -5.04 6.85
N TRP A 105 -12.93 -5.46 6.50
CA TRP A 105 -13.16 -6.44 5.43
C TRP A 105 -12.66 -5.93 4.08
N GLN A 106 -12.96 -4.68 3.76
CA GLN A 106 -12.52 -4.05 2.52
C GLN A 106 -10.98 -3.91 2.47
N GLN A 107 -10.33 -3.50 3.55
CA GLN A 107 -8.89 -3.36 3.60
C GLN A 107 -8.17 -4.70 3.47
N ALA A 108 -8.64 -5.75 4.14
CA ALA A 108 -8.10 -7.09 4.01
C ALA A 108 -8.26 -7.64 2.57
N ALA A 109 -9.42 -7.43 1.97
CA ALA A 109 -9.68 -7.79 0.57
C ALA A 109 -8.76 -7.03 -0.40
N ALA A 110 -8.61 -5.72 -0.20
CA ALA A 110 -7.74 -4.87 -1.02
C ALA A 110 -6.26 -5.25 -0.89
N PHE A 111 -5.80 -5.59 0.31
CA PHE A 111 -4.45 -6.11 0.54
C PHE A 111 -4.18 -7.37 -0.28
N CYS A 112 -5.07 -8.36 -0.20
CA CYS A 112 -4.94 -9.59 -0.98
C CYS A 112 -4.95 -9.34 -2.49
N ALA A 113 -5.79 -8.42 -2.97
CA ALA A 113 -5.82 -8.01 -4.37
C ALA A 113 -4.51 -7.33 -4.80
N GLN A 114 -3.91 -6.52 -3.95
CA GLN A 114 -2.62 -5.87 -4.21
C GLN A 114 -1.47 -6.88 -4.25
N GLN A 115 -1.44 -7.80 -3.30
CA GLN A 115 -0.43 -8.85 -3.21
C GLN A 115 -0.68 -10.03 -4.15
N LYS A 116 -1.80 -10.05 -4.86
CA LYS A 116 -2.24 -11.14 -5.76
C LYS A 116 -2.26 -12.51 -5.06
N THR A 117 -2.70 -12.54 -3.83
CA THR A 117 -2.74 -13.74 -2.98
C THR A 117 -4.13 -13.98 -2.41
N ASN A 118 -4.45 -15.23 -2.09
CA ASN A 118 -5.71 -15.64 -1.46
C ASN A 118 -6.98 -15.07 -2.15
N LEU A 119 -6.95 -14.90 -3.47
CA LEU A 119 -7.98 -14.19 -4.25
C LEU A 119 -9.41 -14.73 -4.04
N PRO A 120 -9.66 -16.06 -3.93
CA PRO A 120 -11.01 -16.58 -3.68
C PRO A 120 -11.56 -16.20 -2.29
N GLU A 121 -10.70 -16.11 -1.28
CA GLU A 121 -11.08 -15.67 0.07
C GLU A 121 -11.27 -14.16 0.11
N ALA A 122 -10.37 -13.41 -0.51
CA ALA A 122 -10.46 -11.97 -0.63
C ALA A 122 -11.76 -11.52 -1.32
N LEU A 123 -12.21 -12.27 -2.31
CA LEU A 123 -13.50 -12.01 -2.97
C LEU A 123 -14.65 -12.10 -1.97
N LYS A 124 -14.69 -13.11 -1.10
CA LYS A 124 -15.71 -13.25 -0.04
C LYS A 124 -15.64 -12.08 0.95
N TRP A 125 -14.44 -11.63 1.29
CA TRP A 125 -14.26 -10.47 2.16
C TRP A 125 -14.77 -9.18 1.51
N ALA A 126 -14.54 -8.99 0.21
CA ALA A 126 -15.06 -7.85 -0.54
C ALA A 126 -16.60 -7.90 -0.67
N GLU A 127 -17.17 -9.07 -0.93
CA GLU A 127 -18.63 -9.28 -0.95
C GLU A 127 -19.23 -8.88 0.41
N ARG A 128 -18.61 -9.31 1.50
CA ARG A 128 -19.04 -8.99 2.86
C ARG A 128 -18.90 -7.49 3.17
N ALA A 129 -17.86 -6.83 2.69
CA ALA A 129 -17.69 -5.38 2.86
C ALA A 129 -18.78 -4.57 2.18
N VAL A 130 -19.33 -5.05 1.06
CA VAL A 130 -20.43 -4.41 0.34
C VAL A 130 -21.77 -4.65 1.04
N SER A 131 -22.05 -5.91 1.40
CA SER A 131 -23.33 -6.31 1.97
C SER A 131 -23.14 -7.48 2.92
N ASP A 132 -23.17 -7.22 4.20
CA ASP A 132 -23.15 -8.25 5.22
C ASP A 132 -24.54 -8.35 5.87
N PRO A 133 -25.20 -9.51 5.80
CA PRO A 133 -26.48 -9.73 6.44
C PRO A 133 -26.39 -9.83 7.97
N THR A 134 -25.19 -9.81 8.52
CA THR A 134 -24.92 -9.90 9.97
C THR A 134 -24.73 -8.52 10.60
N TRP A 135 -24.19 -8.48 11.80
CA TRP A 135 -23.98 -7.26 12.61
C TRP A 135 -23.03 -6.21 12.00
N SER A 136 -22.12 -6.63 11.12
CA SER A 136 -21.15 -5.71 10.52
C SER A 136 -21.77 -4.76 9.49
N GLY A 137 -22.96 -5.13 8.99
CA GLY A 137 -23.79 -4.25 8.20
C GLY A 137 -23.12 -3.62 6.99
N GLY A 138 -22.43 -4.37 6.13
CA GLY A 138 -21.69 -3.87 4.97
C GLY A 138 -22.08 -2.47 4.46
N SER A 139 -21.30 -1.88 3.63
CA SER A 139 -21.60 -0.55 3.07
C SER A 139 -21.39 -0.54 1.58
N GLU A 140 -22.47 -0.39 0.82
CA GLU A 140 -22.36 -0.16 -0.61
C GLU A 140 -21.91 1.27 -0.84
N ASN A 141 -20.71 1.43 -1.38
CA ASN A 141 -20.13 2.71 -1.75
C ASN A 141 -19.04 2.50 -2.82
N PHE A 142 -18.48 3.59 -3.35
CA PHE A 142 -17.45 3.50 -4.39
C PHE A 142 -16.27 2.60 -4.00
N VAL A 143 -15.78 2.70 -2.76
CA VAL A 143 -14.56 1.99 -2.33
C VAL A 143 -14.80 0.48 -2.25
N THR A 144 -15.90 0.07 -1.63
CA THR A 144 -16.26 -1.35 -1.49
C THR A 144 -16.60 -1.98 -2.82
N LEU A 145 -17.40 -1.29 -3.66
CA LEU A 145 -17.73 -1.77 -5.01
C LEU A 145 -16.51 -1.85 -5.93
N SER A 146 -15.60 -0.88 -5.88
CA SER A 146 -14.37 -0.92 -6.69
C SER A 146 -13.46 -2.07 -6.29
N THR A 147 -13.33 -2.34 -4.98
CA THR A 147 -12.57 -3.49 -4.47
C THR A 147 -13.21 -4.80 -4.90
N LEU A 148 -14.53 -4.92 -4.79
CA LEU A 148 -15.28 -6.10 -5.23
C LEU A 148 -15.12 -6.34 -6.73
N SER A 149 -15.31 -5.31 -7.55
CA SER A 149 -15.13 -5.40 -9.01
C SER A 149 -13.74 -5.89 -9.38
N ARG A 150 -12.69 -5.33 -8.75
CA ARG A 150 -11.31 -5.76 -9.00
C ARG A 150 -11.11 -7.22 -8.66
N LEU A 151 -11.61 -7.69 -7.52
CA LEU A 151 -11.48 -9.09 -7.10
C LEU A 151 -12.33 -10.04 -7.93
N GLN A 152 -13.50 -9.62 -8.42
CA GLN A 152 -14.28 -10.38 -9.38
C GLN A 152 -13.50 -10.62 -10.68
N SER A 153 -12.88 -9.57 -11.24
CA SER A 153 -12.00 -9.70 -12.42
C SER A 153 -10.82 -10.62 -12.14
N MET A 154 -10.11 -10.44 -11.01
CA MET A 154 -8.97 -11.28 -10.64
C MET A 154 -9.35 -12.76 -10.39
N ASN A 155 -10.62 -13.06 -10.16
CA ASN A 155 -11.18 -14.41 -10.05
C ASN A 155 -11.86 -14.90 -11.35
N GLY A 156 -11.66 -14.22 -12.49
CA GLY A 156 -12.19 -14.61 -13.79
C GLY A 156 -13.67 -14.27 -14.02
N ARG A 157 -14.30 -13.47 -13.15
CA ARG A 157 -15.72 -13.08 -13.23
C ARG A 157 -15.87 -11.73 -13.93
N GLU A 158 -15.36 -11.60 -15.16
CA GLU A 158 -15.26 -10.31 -15.86
C GLU A 158 -16.61 -9.61 -16.06
N GLN A 159 -17.67 -10.34 -16.39
CA GLN A 159 -19.00 -9.75 -16.59
C GLN A 159 -19.59 -9.18 -15.29
N GLU A 160 -19.38 -9.86 -14.17
CA GLU A 160 -19.79 -9.36 -12.85
C GLU A 160 -18.95 -8.16 -12.46
N ALA A 161 -17.65 -8.21 -12.68
CA ALA A 161 -16.73 -7.12 -12.41
C ALA A 161 -17.15 -5.84 -13.14
N ALA A 162 -17.48 -5.93 -14.42
CA ALA A 162 -17.92 -4.79 -15.22
C ALA A 162 -19.22 -4.16 -14.65
N LYS A 163 -20.22 -4.97 -14.29
CA LYS A 163 -21.47 -4.49 -13.69
C LYS A 163 -21.22 -3.85 -12.33
N THR A 164 -20.37 -4.45 -11.51
CA THR A 164 -20.03 -3.92 -10.18
C THR A 164 -19.26 -2.61 -10.29
N PHE A 165 -18.34 -2.50 -11.28
CA PHE A 165 -17.62 -1.27 -11.54
C PHE A 165 -18.57 -0.14 -12.01
N ASP A 166 -19.52 -0.46 -12.88
CA ASP A 166 -20.54 0.52 -13.30
C ASP A 166 -21.37 1.01 -12.11
N ARG A 167 -21.79 0.12 -11.21
CA ARG A 167 -22.43 0.51 -9.95
C ARG A 167 -21.54 1.44 -9.11
N ALA A 168 -20.24 1.13 -8.99
CA ALA A 168 -19.28 1.96 -8.24
C ALA A 168 -19.22 3.37 -8.82
N ILE A 169 -19.04 3.48 -10.14
CA ILE A 169 -18.96 4.77 -10.82
C ILE A 169 -20.28 5.57 -10.72
N ASN A 170 -21.41 4.89 -10.75
CA ASN A 170 -22.74 5.53 -10.71
C ASN A 170 -23.28 5.70 -9.28
N HIS A 171 -22.56 5.28 -8.25
CA HIS A 171 -23.02 5.42 -6.88
C HIS A 171 -23.18 6.90 -6.48
N PRO A 172 -24.28 7.28 -5.78
CA PRO A 172 -24.58 8.69 -5.47
C PRO A 172 -23.49 9.41 -4.67
N THR A 173 -22.71 8.67 -3.88
CA THR A 173 -21.61 9.22 -3.05
C THR A 173 -20.27 9.28 -3.78
N THR A 174 -20.21 8.90 -5.06
CA THR A 174 -18.96 8.88 -5.81
C THR A 174 -18.52 10.29 -6.15
N THR A 175 -17.27 10.59 -5.81
CA THR A 175 -16.67 11.90 -5.97
C THR A 175 -15.86 12.03 -7.26
N PRO A 176 -15.61 13.25 -7.77
CA PRO A 176 -14.81 13.45 -8.98
C PRO A 176 -13.38 12.92 -8.83
N ILE A 177 -12.78 12.96 -7.63
CA ILE A 177 -11.45 12.42 -7.40
C ILE A 177 -11.45 10.89 -7.47
N GLN A 178 -12.51 10.22 -7.00
CA GLN A 178 -12.62 8.76 -7.08
C GLN A 178 -12.74 8.29 -8.53
N ILE A 179 -13.54 8.96 -9.37
CA ILE A 179 -13.61 8.66 -10.80
C ILE A 179 -12.27 8.92 -11.48
N HIS A 180 -11.60 10.02 -11.14
CA HIS A 180 -10.27 10.33 -11.64
C HIS A 180 -9.26 9.23 -11.30
N MET A 181 -9.23 8.75 -10.05
CA MET A 181 -8.32 7.69 -9.62
C MET A 181 -8.61 6.35 -10.31
N ALA A 182 -9.89 6.01 -10.48
CA ALA A 182 -10.28 4.81 -11.23
C ALA A 182 -9.82 4.88 -12.71
N ALA A 183 -9.99 6.03 -13.35
CA ALA A 183 -9.51 6.23 -14.71
C ALA A 183 -7.97 6.16 -14.79
N ARG A 184 -7.26 6.69 -13.80
CA ARG A 184 -5.80 6.55 -13.71
C ARG A 184 -5.35 5.11 -13.56
N GLN A 185 -6.08 4.30 -12.80
CA GLN A 185 -5.77 2.87 -12.69
C GLN A 185 -5.93 2.18 -14.05
N LEU A 186 -7.02 2.46 -14.79
CA LEU A 186 -7.19 1.95 -16.15
C LEU A 186 -6.05 2.37 -17.10
N MET A 187 -5.52 3.59 -16.95
CA MET A 187 -4.34 4.03 -17.69
C MET A 187 -3.12 3.16 -17.39
N THR A 188 -2.87 2.89 -16.11
CA THR A 188 -1.76 2.03 -15.64
C THR A 188 -1.92 0.60 -16.16
N ASP A 189 -3.14 0.10 -16.23
CA ASP A 189 -3.48 -1.23 -16.75
C ASP A 189 -3.45 -1.30 -18.32
N GLY A 190 -3.05 -0.21 -19.00
CA GLY A 190 -2.97 -0.12 -20.44
C GLY A 190 -4.29 0.11 -21.17
N LYS A 191 -5.40 0.23 -20.44
CA LYS A 191 -6.77 0.42 -20.95
C LYS A 191 -7.06 1.90 -21.25
N LYS A 192 -6.22 2.52 -22.10
CA LYS A 192 -6.22 3.98 -22.37
C LYS A 192 -7.58 4.50 -22.85
N GLN A 193 -8.26 3.77 -23.73
CA GLN A 193 -9.56 4.19 -24.28
C GLN A 193 -10.67 4.18 -23.20
N GLU A 194 -10.70 3.15 -22.35
CA GLU A 194 -11.65 3.06 -21.24
C GLU A 194 -11.41 4.17 -20.22
N ALA A 195 -10.14 4.40 -19.89
CA ALA A 195 -9.73 5.49 -19.02
C ALA A 195 -10.19 6.86 -19.56
N PHE A 196 -10.00 7.11 -20.85
CA PHE A 196 -10.41 8.37 -21.47
C PHE A 196 -11.94 8.57 -21.41
N LYS A 197 -12.72 7.52 -21.71
CA LYS A 197 -14.20 7.57 -21.55
C LYS A 197 -14.60 7.92 -20.12
N LEU A 198 -13.87 7.39 -19.14
CA LEU A 198 -14.15 7.65 -17.72
C LEU A 198 -13.78 9.09 -17.32
N PHE A 199 -12.67 9.65 -17.84
CA PHE A 199 -12.35 11.07 -17.67
C PHE A 199 -13.39 11.98 -18.30
N GLN A 200 -13.91 11.63 -19.49
CA GLN A 200 -15.00 12.39 -20.13
C GLN A 200 -16.32 12.32 -19.33
N LEU A 201 -16.64 11.14 -18.78
CA LEU A 201 -17.79 10.99 -17.90
C LEU A 201 -17.65 11.87 -16.65
N ASN A 202 -16.46 11.90 -16.06
CA ASN A 202 -16.14 12.75 -14.92
C ASN A 202 -16.38 14.23 -15.24
N ALA A 203 -15.90 14.68 -16.40
CA ALA A 203 -16.08 16.04 -16.89
C ALA A 203 -17.54 16.41 -17.12
N LYS A 204 -18.34 15.48 -17.62
CA LYS A 204 -19.79 15.69 -17.81
C LYS A 204 -20.53 15.83 -16.49
N ARG A 205 -20.13 15.10 -15.46
CA ARG A 205 -20.78 15.09 -14.14
C ARG A 205 -20.34 16.24 -13.24
N TYR A 206 -19.06 16.57 -13.30
CA TYR A 206 -18.42 17.52 -12.39
C TYR A 206 -17.58 18.54 -13.17
N PRO A 207 -18.22 19.37 -14.01
CA PRO A 207 -17.52 20.32 -14.85
C PRO A 207 -16.68 21.30 -14.02
N ASN A 208 -15.61 21.79 -14.60
CA ASN A 208 -14.78 22.88 -14.07
C ASN A 208 -14.14 22.60 -12.69
N GLN A 209 -13.77 21.36 -12.40
CA GLN A 209 -13.03 21.01 -11.20
C GLN A 209 -11.60 20.55 -11.53
N TRP A 210 -10.67 20.86 -10.65
CA TRP A 210 -9.25 20.50 -10.81
C TRP A 210 -8.99 19.04 -11.21
N PRO A 211 -9.54 18.00 -10.51
CA PRO A 211 -9.27 16.61 -10.88
C PRO A 211 -9.84 16.22 -12.25
N VAL A 212 -10.85 16.95 -12.69
CA VAL A 212 -11.47 16.73 -14.01
C VAL A 212 -10.57 17.24 -15.12
N HIS A 213 -10.07 18.46 -15.02
CA HIS A 213 -9.13 19.02 -15.99
C HIS A 213 -7.82 18.22 -16.06
N VAL A 214 -7.27 17.82 -14.91
CA VAL A 214 -6.10 16.94 -14.85
C VAL A 214 -6.39 15.58 -15.50
N GLY A 215 -7.58 15.05 -15.31
CA GLY A 215 -8.01 13.80 -15.94
C GLY A 215 -8.12 13.92 -17.45
N LEU A 216 -8.79 14.96 -17.95
CA LEU A 216 -8.90 15.22 -19.39
C LEU A 216 -7.54 15.48 -20.03
N MET A 217 -6.66 16.24 -19.37
CA MET A 217 -5.27 16.43 -19.82
C MET A 217 -4.58 15.10 -20.09
N ARG A 218 -4.61 14.19 -19.12
CA ARG A 218 -3.99 12.86 -19.24
C ARG A 218 -4.67 12.01 -20.33
N GLY A 219 -5.99 12.07 -20.37
CA GLY A 219 -6.78 11.35 -21.38
C GLY A 219 -6.46 11.81 -22.79
N TYR A 220 -6.46 13.11 -23.06
CA TYR A 220 -6.10 13.66 -24.37
C TYR A 220 -4.65 13.36 -24.76
N ALA A 221 -3.72 13.48 -23.81
CA ALA A 221 -2.32 13.12 -24.05
C ALA A 221 -2.16 11.65 -24.45
N ALA A 222 -2.85 10.74 -23.74
CA ALA A 222 -2.84 9.30 -24.05
C ALA A 222 -3.47 8.95 -25.39
N MET A 223 -4.39 9.79 -25.89
CA MET A 223 -5.00 9.69 -27.23
C MET A 223 -4.20 10.43 -28.31
N GLY A 224 -3.07 11.06 -27.97
CA GLY A 224 -2.21 11.78 -28.91
C GLY A 224 -2.63 13.24 -29.20
N ASP A 225 -3.73 13.71 -28.61
CA ASP A 225 -4.21 15.10 -28.77
C ASP A 225 -3.50 16.04 -27.80
N LYS A 226 -2.21 16.32 -28.08
CA LYS A 226 -1.37 17.18 -27.26
C LYS A 226 -1.90 18.59 -27.10
N LYS A 227 -2.61 19.10 -28.12
CA LYS A 227 -3.18 20.45 -28.08
C LYS A 227 -4.27 20.56 -27.00
N LYS A 228 -5.25 19.65 -27.03
CA LYS A 228 -6.30 19.62 -26.00
C LYS A 228 -5.74 19.27 -24.61
N ALA A 229 -4.74 18.40 -24.54
CA ALA A 229 -4.06 18.11 -23.30
C ALA A 229 -3.46 19.38 -22.68
N LEU A 230 -2.81 20.23 -23.46
CA LEU A 230 -2.25 21.49 -23.00
C LEU A 230 -3.34 22.50 -22.60
N GLU A 231 -4.45 22.58 -23.34
CA GLU A 231 -5.60 23.43 -22.98
C GLU A 231 -6.17 23.03 -21.60
N GLU A 232 -6.38 21.75 -21.38
CA GLU A 232 -6.89 21.26 -20.08
C GLU A 232 -5.87 21.44 -18.94
N ALA A 233 -4.59 21.28 -19.19
CA ALA A 233 -3.54 21.56 -18.22
C ALA A 233 -3.54 23.02 -17.77
N LYS A 234 -3.72 23.96 -18.69
CA LYS A 234 -3.80 25.39 -18.40
C LYS A 234 -5.06 25.76 -17.60
N LEU A 235 -6.17 25.06 -17.83
CA LEU A 235 -7.40 25.22 -17.04
C LEU A 235 -7.24 24.66 -15.62
N ALA A 236 -6.48 23.57 -15.45
CA ALA A 236 -6.22 22.97 -14.15
C ALA A 236 -5.29 23.82 -13.27
N LEU A 237 -4.31 24.50 -13.88
CA LEU A 237 -3.22 25.17 -13.15
C LEU A 237 -3.69 26.17 -12.05
N PRO A 238 -4.62 27.08 -12.32
CA PRO A 238 -5.12 28.03 -11.30
C PRO A 238 -5.94 27.35 -10.18
N GLN A 239 -6.40 26.13 -10.40
CA GLN A 239 -7.22 25.36 -9.47
C GLN A 239 -6.41 24.34 -8.64
N ALA A 240 -5.08 24.31 -8.80
CA ALA A 240 -4.25 23.35 -8.07
C ALA A 240 -4.41 23.52 -6.55
N PRO A 241 -4.67 22.43 -5.80
CA PRO A 241 -5.05 22.51 -4.39
C PRO A 241 -3.89 22.93 -3.47
N ASP A 242 -2.65 22.75 -3.92
CA ASP A 242 -1.44 23.07 -3.17
C ASP A 242 -0.25 23.36 -4.08
N ALA A 243 0.84 23.84 -3.50
CA ALA A 243 2.07 24.21 -4.23
C ALA A 243 2.75 23.01 -4.91
N GLY A 244 2.65 21.80 -4.32
CA GLY A 244 3.23 20.58 -4.88
C GLY A 244 2.50 20.16 -6.16
N ASN A 245 1.17 20.14 -6.13
CA ASN A 245 0.34 19.86 -7.31
C ASN A 245 0.54 20.93 -8.39
N LYS A 246 0.63 22.21 -8.01
CA LYS A 246 0.90 23.30 -8.94
C LYS A 246 2.23 23.10 -9.66
N LYS A 247 3.33 22.87 -8.92
CA LYS A 247 4.66 22.63 -9.47
C LYS A 247 4.71 21.40 -10.39
N ASN A 248 4.03 20.31 -9.99
CA ASN A 248 3.93 19.12 -10.85
C ASN A 248 3.23 19.44 -12.17
N LEU A 249 2.12 20.17 -12.11
CA LEU A 249 1.35 20.53 -13.30
C LEU A 249 2.12 21.49 -14.23
N GLU A 250 2.87 22.45 -13.68
CA GLU A 250 3.79 23.30 -14.44
C GLU A 250 4.84 22.47 -15.20
N GLY A 251 5.39 21.43 -14.54
CA GLY A 251 6.30 20.48 -15.18
C GLY A 251 5.65 19.70 -16.34
N LEU A 252 4.41 19.27 -16.16
CA LEU A 252 3.66 18.55 -17.21
C LEU A 252 3.31 19.49 -18.39
N ILE A 253 2.95 20.74 -18.12
CA ILE A 253 2.72 21.75 -19.17
C ILE A 253 3.98 21.93 -20.02
N LYS A 254 5.14 22.11 -19.38
CA LYS A 254 6.41 22.24 -20.10
C LYS A 254 6.70 21.01 -20.97
N GLN A 255 6.48 19.80 -20.46
CA GLN A 255 6.66 18.57 -21.26
C GLN A 255 5.73 18.55 -22.48
N LEU A 256 4.46 18.93 -22.32
CA LEU A 256 3.50 19.00 -23.41
C LEU A 256 3.89 20.05 -24.47
N GLU A 257 4.39 21.22 -24.05
CA GLU A 257 4.87 22.28 -24.93
C GLU A 257 6.12 21.85 -25.71
N GLU A 258 7.00 21.05 -25.10
CA GLU A 258 8.15 20.42 -25.74
C GLU A 258 7.76 19.21 -26.63
N GLY A 259 6.48 18.87 -26.71
CA GLY A 259 5.99 17.75 -27.50
C GLY A 259 6.31 16.38 -26.89
N LYS A 260 6.70 16.30 -25.61
CA LYS A 260 6.98 15.04 -24.89
C LYS A 260 5.69 14.33 -24.49
N GLU A 261 5.79 13.03 -24.25
CA GLU A 261 4.71 12.26 -23.63
C GLU A 261 4.66 12.54 -22.13
N ILE A 262 3.44 12.56 -21.58
CA ILE A 262 3.18 12.67 -20.15
C ILE A 262 2.46 11.41 -19.64
N ASN A 263 2.79 10.95 -18.46
CA ASN A 263 2.16 9.80 -17.80
C ASN A 263 1.22 10.23 -16.67
#